data_8e8811f4484ea0c2dd4f37b93b014dc1
#
_entry.id   8e8811f4484ea0c2dd4f37b93b014dc1
#
_cell.length_a   1.000
_cell.length_b   1.000
_cell.length_c   1.000
_cell.angle_alpha   90.00
_cell.angle_beta   90.00
_cell.angle_gamma   90.00
#
_symmetry.space_group_name_H-M   'P 1'
#
loop_
_entity.id
_entity.type
_entity.pdbx_description
1 polymer ?
#
loop_
_entity_poly.entity_id
_entity_poly.type
_entity_poly.pdbx_seq_one_letter_code
_entity_poly.pdbx_strand_id
1 'polypeptide(L)'
;MPIPYYHVDSFASELFAGNPAGVCVVPAFPSSAMMQKIAAEDRHSETAFVVARADGDFDLRWFTPKMEDDLCGHATLATAFVLSLRGQDAWPVRFHTISGLLTVNRHGERFEMNFPSIPPVSCEPPAGLLPALGLAKGLVMRSYRDFLVVLDRAELVRDLKPDIAALTKIEMGSGGTMVTAAGDKDVDYVCRFFAPSAGINEDPATGSIQCTLAPFWAGRTGKQTFRVRQLSPRGAAMWCTIAGDRVKIAGEARLYLHGTITIDV
;
A
#
# COMPACT_ATOMS: atom_id res chain seq x y z
N MET A 1 -16.63 -23.67 -9.94
CA MET A 1 -15.88 -23.22 -11.13
C MET A 1 -14.45 -22.91 -10.69
N PRO A 2 -13.40 -23.37 -11.41
CA PRO A 2 -12.01 -23.06 -11.05
C PRO A 2 -11.72 -21.57 -11.29
N ILE A 3 -11.12 -20.90 -10.30
CA ILE A 3 -10.68 -19.49 -10.38
C ILE A 3 -9.16 -19.46 -10.41
N PRO A 4 -8.52 -18.95 -11.49
CA PRO A 4 -7.09 -18.69 -11.49
C PRO A 4 -6.72 -17.73 -10.36
N TYR A 5 -5.79 -18.16 -9.51
CA TYR A 5 -5.35 -17.46 -8.31
C TYR A 5 -3.84 -17.28 -8.31
N TYR A 6 -3.41 -16.11 -7.87
CA TYR A 6 -2.01 -15.73 -7.74
C TYR A 6 -1.78 -15.09 -6.37
N HIS A 7 -0.72 -15.52 -5.69
CA HIS A 7 -0.20 -14.85 -4.51
C HIS A 7 1.03 -14.06 -4.92
N VAL A 8 0.98 -12.75 -4.74
CA VAL A 8 2.00 -11.80 -5.21
C VAL A 8 2.46 -10.93 -4.06
N ASP A 9 3.78 -10.83 -3.88
CA ASP A 9 4.42 -9.87 -3.00
C ASP A 9 4.62 -8.54 -3.75
N SER A 10 3.89 -7.49 -3.37
CA SER A 10 3.96 -6.15 -3.97
C SER A 10 4.97 -5.26 -3.25
N PHE A 11 5.60 -4.32 -3.97
CA PHE A 11 6.70 -3.49 -3.48
C PHE A 11 7.91 -4.30 -3.00
N ALA A 12 8.14 -5.46 -3.64
CA ALA A 12 9.13 -6.45 -3.31
C ALA A 12 10.13 -6.65 -4.44
N SER A 13 11.42 -6.54 -4.15
CA SER A 13 12.51 -6.90 -5.06
C SER A 13 12.89 -8.38 -4.99
N GLU A 14 12.44 -9.08 -3.96
CA GLU A 14 12.66 -10.50 -3.69
C GLU A 14 11.43 -11.11 -3.01
N LEU A 15 11.33 -12.43 -2.98
CA LEU A 15 10.25 -13.14 -2.30
C LEU A 15 10.31 -12.90 -0.79
N PHE A 16 9.13 -12.93 -0.15
CA PHE A 16 8.92 -12.75 1.29
C PHE A 16 9.13 -11.31 1.80
N ALA A 17 9.45 -10.37 0.91
CA ALA A 17 9.42 -8.94 1.17
C ALA A 17 8.09 -8.33 0.72
N GLY A 18 7.91 -7.02 0.96
CA GLY A 18 6.74 -6.27 0.50
C GLY A 18 5.43 -6.66 1.17
N ASN A 19 4.32 -6.33 0.51
CA ASN A 19 2.96 -6.58 0.98
C ASN A 19 2.29 -7.66 0.11
N PRO A 20 1.94 -8.83 0.69
CA PRO A 20 1.31 -9.91 -0.06
C PRO A 20 -0.15 -9.58 -0.40
N ALA A 21 -0.56 -9.94 -1.61
CA ALA A 21 -1.95 -9.86 -2.07
C ALA A 21 -2.34 -11.11 -2.84
N GLY A 22 -3.59 -11.56 -2.65
CA GLY A 22 -4.23 -12.51 -3.53
C GLY A 22 -4.76 -11.81 -4.78
N VAL A 23 -4.66 -12.45 -5.95
CA VAL A 23 -5.24 -11.94 -7.20
C VAL A 23 -6.02 -13.05 -7.89
N CYS A 24 -7.32 -12.86 -8.03
CA CYS A 24 -8.24 -13.72 -8.74
C CYS A 24 -8.56 -13.13 -10.12
N VAL A 25 -8.21 -13.85 -11.19
CA VAL A 25 -8.57 -13.43 -12.56
C VAL A 25 -9.83 -14.18 -12.98
N VAL A 26 -10.93 -13.46 -13.12
CA VAL A 26 -12.26 -14.06 -13.34
C VAL A 26 -12.91 -13.54 -14.62
N PRO A 27 -13.72 -14.37 -15.32
CA PRO A 27 -14.44 -13.93 -16.52
C PRO A 27 -15.60 -12.96 -16.21
N ALA A 28 -16.15 -13.06 -15.00
CA ALA A 28 -17.16 -12.18 -14.42
C ALA A 28 -17.03 -12.24 -12.90
N PHE A 29 -17.39 -11.15 -12.21
CA PHE A 29 -17.36 -11.15 -10.74
C PHE A 29 -18.30 -12.21 -10.16
N PRO A 30 -17.81 -13.08 -9.26
CA PRO A 30 -18.69 -13.83 -8.37
C PRO A 30 -19.55 -12.89 -7.52
N SER A 31 -20.52 -13.42 -6.79
CA SER A 31 -21.25 -12.60 -5.83
C SER A 31 -20.30 -11.96 -4.81
N SER A 32 -20.62 -10.75 -4.32
CA SER A 32 -19.82 -10.08 -3.30
C SER A 32 -19.62 -10.96 -2.06
N ALA A 33 -20.64 -11.74 -1.69
CA ALA A 33 -20.54 -12.70 -0.59
C ALA A 33 -19.52 -13.82 -0.86
N MET A 34 -19.38 -14.28 -2.11
CA MET A 34 -18.38 -15.29 -2.48
C MET A 34 -16.98 -14.70 -2.49
N MET A 35 -16.79 -13.51 -3.06
CA MET A 35 -15.51 -12.80 -3.06
C MET A 35 -15.05 -12.53 -1.62
N GLN A 36 -15.96 -12.13 -0.74
CA GLN A 36 -15.68 -11.94 0.68
C GLN A 36 -15.24 -13.23 1.39
N LYS A 37 -15.86 -14.37 1.09
CA LYS A 37 -15.46 -15.66 1.66
C LYS A 37 -14.07 -16.08 1.18
N ILE A 38 -13.75 -15.87 -0.10
CA ILE A 38 -12.42 -16.16 -0.65
C ILE A 38 -11.37 -15.30 0.06
N ALA A 39 -11.60 -13.99 0.19
CA ALA A 39 -10.68 -13.10 0.88
C ALA A 39 -10.51 -13.44 2.38
N ALA A 40 -11.57 -13.87 3.05
CA ALA A 40 -11.51 -14.32 4.44
C ALA A 40 -10.71 -15.61 4.62
N GLU A 41 -10.78 -16.53 3.66
CA GLU A 41 -9.98 -17.78 3.67
C GLU A 41 -8.52 -17.51 3.32
N ASP A 42 -8.26 -16.62 2.36
CA ASP A 42 -6.92 -16.24 1.88
C ASP A 42 -6.10 -15.50 2.96
N ARG A 43 -6.76 -14.69 3.78
CA ARG A 43 -6.16 -13.96 4.93
C ARG A 43 -5.04 -12.99 4.60
N HIS A 44 -4.89 -12.59 3.36
CA HIS A 44 -4.06 -11.44 3.01
C HIS A 44 -4.71 -10.14 3.46
N SER A 45 -3.93 -9.06 3.50
CA SER A 45 -4.49 -7.73 3.75
C SER A 45 -5.66 -7.48 2.81
N GLU A 46 -5.45 -7.74 1.51
CA GLU A 46 -6.50 -7.70 0.49
C GLU A 46 -6.32 -8.81 -0.57
N THR A 47 -7.47 -9.28 -1.06
CA THR A 47 -7.58 -10.14 -2.25
C THR A 47 -8.27 -9.35 -3.35
N ALA A 48 -7.62 -9.23 -4.50
CA ALA A 48 -8.11 -8.54 -5.69
C ALA A 48 -8.88 -9.51 -6.62
N PHE A 49 -9.97 -9.02 -7.18
CA PHE A 49 -10.72 -9.70 -8.24
C PHE A 49 -10.73 -8.81 -9.48
N VAL A 50 -10.28 -9.35 -10.60
CA VAL A 50 -10.14 -8.60 -11.85
C VAL A 50 -10.89 -9.27 -12.99
N VAL A 51 -11.63 -8.45 -13.75
CA VAL A 51 -12.41 -8.84 -14.94
C VAL A 51 -11.95 -8.03 -16.13
N ALA A 52 -11.67 -8.67 -17.24
CA ALA A 52 -11.37 -7.98 -18.50
C ALA A 52 -12.65 -7.41 -19.12
N ARG A 53 -12.58 -6.19 -19.64
CA ARG A 53 -13.66 -5.49 -20.32
C ARG A 53 -13.49 -5.57 -21.84
N ALA A 54 -14.57 -5.37 -22.57
CA ALA A 54 -14.56 -5.39 -24.05
C ALA A 54 -13.78 -4.22 -24.67
N ASP A 55 -13.59 -3.12 -23.91
CA ASP A 55 -12.84 -1.93 -24.36
C ASP A 55 -11.31 -2.04 -24.12
N GLY A 56 -10.85 -3.16 -23.56
CA GLY A 56 -9.45 -3.40 -23.25
C GLY A 56 -9.01 -2.93 -21.86
N ASP A 57 -9.90 -2.30 -21.11
CA ASP A 57 -9.73 -1.95 -19.71
C ASP A 57 -10.10 -3.14 -18.80
N PHE A 58 -10.07 -2.93 -17.50
CA PHE A 58 -10.40 -3.94 -16.50
C PHE A 58 -11.31 -3.37 -15.43
N ASP A 59 -12.25 -4.17 -14.92
CA ASP A 59 -12.96 -3.90 -13.66
C ASP A 59 -12.16 -4.55 -12.53
N LEU A 60 -11.98 -3.85 -11.41
CA LEU A 60 -11.17 -4.30 -10.28
C LEU A 60 -11.88 -4.02 -8.96
N ARG A 61 -11.92 -5.03 -8.09
CA ARG A 61 -12.47 -4.95 -6.73
C ARG A 61 -11.52 -5.59 -5.75
N TRP A 62 -11.45 -5.06 -4.52
CA TRP A 62 -10.61 -5.57 -3.45
C TRP A 62 -11.45 -5.93 -2.23
N PHE A 63 -11.05 -6.98 -1.55
CA PHE A 63 -11.69 -7.45 -0.33
C PHE A 63 -10.63 -7.72 0.73
N THR A 64 -10.77 -7.08 1.89
CA THR A 64 -10.09 -7.49 3.12
C THR A 64 -10.73 -8.79 3.63
N PRO A 65 -10.17 -9.47 4.62
CA PRO A 65 -10.86 -10.60 5.26
C PRO A 65 -12.24 -10.28 5.86
N LYS A 66 -12.59 -8.99 6.02
CA LYS A 66 -13.83 -8.56 6.71
C LYS A 66 -14.82 -7.82 5.83
N MET A 67 -14.35 -7.09 4.84
CA MET A 67 -15.19 -6.20 4.03
C MET A 67 -14.55 -5.88 2.68
N GLU A 68 -15.37 -5.40 1.74
CA GLU A 68 -14.87 -4.80 0.51
C GLU A 68 -14.14 -3.50 0.82
N ASP A 69 -12.98 -3.29 0.20
CA ASP A 69 -12.20 -2.06 0.28
C ASP A 69 -12.48 -1.16 -0.92
N ASP A 70 -12.44 0.14 -0.72
CA ASP A 70 -12.68 1.14 -1.77
C ASP A 70 -11.41 1.55 -2.52
N LEU A 71 -10.22 1.37 -1.93
CA LEU A 71 -8.95 1.72 -2.54
C LEU A 71 -7.78 0.92 -1.97
N CYS A 72 -7.13 0.10 -2.80
CA CYS A 72 -5.96 -0.67 -2.40
C CYS A 72 -4.81 -0.56 -3.42
N GLY A 73 -3.72 0.12 -3.04
CA GLY A 73 -2.57 0.34 -3.93
C GLY A 73 -1.75 -0.93 -4.19
N HIS A 74 -1.38 -1.69 -3.14
CA HIS A 74 -0.52 -2.86 -3.30
C HIS A 74 -1.21 -4.00 -4.07
N ALA A 75 -2.50 -4.24 -3.84
CA ALA A 75 -3.26 -5.25 -4.58
C ALA A 75 -3.54 -4.81 -6.03
N THR A 76 -3.63 -3.51 -6.31
CA THR A 76 -3.67 -2.97 -7.68
C THR A 76 -2.35 -3.22 -8.40
N LEU A 77 -1.21 -2.98 -7.75
CA LEU A 77 0.11 -3.28 -8.30
C LEU A 77 0.27 -4.78 -8.56
N ALA A 78 -0.12 -5.63 -7.60
CA ALA A 78 -0.14 -7.09 -7.76
C ALA A 78 -0.98 -7.51 -8.98
N THR A 79 -2.16 -6.92 -9.15
CA THR A 79 -3.05 -7.21 -10.29
C THR A 79 -2.40 -6.83 -11.61
N ALA A 80 -1.80 -5.63 -11.72
CA ALA A 80 -1.08 -5.21 -12.92
C ALA A 80 0.09 -6.15 -13.25
N PHE A 81 0.83 -6.58 -12.24
CA PHE A 81 1.89 -7.58 -12.39
C PHE A 81 1.35 -8.92 -12.91
N VAL A 82 0.26 -9.44 -12.34
CA VAL A 82 -0.37 -10.68 -12.81
C VAL A 82 -0.83 -10.57 -14.26
N LEU A 83 -1.45 -9.44 -14.64
CA LEU A 83 -1.84 -9.19 -16.03
C LEU A 83 -0.62 -9.24 -16.96
N SER A 84 0.52 -8.66 -16.55
CA SER A 84 1.75 -8.72 -17.34
C SER A 84 2.27 -10.14 -17.55
N LEU A 85 2.16 -11.01 -16.53
CA LEU A 85 2.50 -12.43 -16.63
C LEU A 85 1.55 -13.19 -17.58
N ARG A 86 0.35 -12.68 -17.77
CA ARG A 86 -0.68 -13.25 -18.64
C ARG A 86 -0.66 -12.68 -20.06
N GLY A 87 0.36 -11.91 -20.42
CA GLY A 87 0.56 -11.36 -21.76
C GLY A 87 -0.07 -10.00 -22.00
N GLN A 88 -0.37 -9.22 -20.94
CA GLN A 88 -0.76 -7.83 -21.10
C GLN A 88 0.47 -7.00 -21.47
N ASP A 89 0.55 -6.57 -22.73
CA ASP A 89 1.69 -5.82 -23.27
C ASP A 89 1.36 -4.33 -23.52
N ALA A 90 0.08 -3.98 -23.64
CA ALA A 90 -0.36 -2.60 -23.81
C ALA A 90 -0.43 -1.87 -22.46
N TRP A 91 0.31 -0.78 -22.32
CA TRP A 91 0.37 0.07 -21.14
C TRP A 91 0.06 1.52 -21.50
N PRO A 92 -0.59 2.31 -20.62
CA PRO A 92 -1.03 1.96 -19.26
C PRO A 92 -2.22 1.00 -19.23
N VAL A 93 -2.29 0.17 -18.20
CA VAL A 93 -3.51 -0.58 -17.85
C VAL A 93 -4.43 0.33 -17.04
N ARG A 94 -5.73 0.29 -17.33
CA ARG A 94 -6.76 1.06 -16.64
C ARG A 94 -7.73 0.13 -15.90
N PHE A 95 -7.96 0.46 -14.63
CA PHE A 95 -8.84 -0.27 -13.75
C PHE A 95 -10.03 0.61 -13.35
N HIS A 96 -11.24 0.15 -13.69
CA HIS A 96 -12.49 0.74 -13.21
C HIS A 96 -12.79 0.17 -11.83
N THR A 97 -12.89 1.03 -10.83
CA THR A 97 -13.07 0.68 -9.43
C THR A 97 -14.18 1.51 -8.79
N ILE A 98 -14.60 1.16 -7.58
CA ILE A 98 -15.57 1.94 -6.82
C ILE A 98 -15.08 3.37 -6.53
N SER A 99 -13.76 3.57 -6.42
CA SER A 99 -13.13 4.90 -6.22
C SER A 99 -12.76 5.61 -7.52
N GLY A 100 -13.27 5.13 -8.66
CA GLY A 100 -13.02 5.70 -9.97
C GLY A 100 -11.93 4.97 -10.77
N LEU A 101 -11.38 5.66 -11.75
CA LEU A 101 -10.40 5.09 -12.68
C LEU A 101 -8.99 5.15 -12.09
N LEU A 102 -8.36 4.00 -11.92
CA LEU A 102 -6.96 3.87 -11.55
C LEU A 102 -6.13 3.47 -12.79
N THR A 103 -4.95 4.06 -12.90
CA THR A 103 -4.06 3.80 -14.03
C THR A 103 -2.72 3.30 -13.52
N VAL A 104 -2.23 2.21 -14.12
CA VAL A 104 -0.91 1.65 -13.84
C VAL A 104 -0.07 1.63 -15.09
N ASN A 105 1.10 2.26 -15.05
CA ASN A 105 2.13 2.17 -16.09
C ASN A 105 3.13 1.07 -15.74
N ARG A 106 3.87 0.61 -16.76
CA ARG A 106 4.98 -0.32 -16.59
C ARG A 106 6.28 0.28 -17.15
N HIS A 107 7.33 0.27 -16.34
CA HIS A 107 8.66 0.72 -16.68
C HIS A 107 9.68 -0.39 -16.34
N GLY A 108 9.94 -1.28 -17.30
CA GLY A 108 10.74 -2.47 -17.07
C GLY A 108 10.05 -3.42 -16.07
N GLU A 109 10.67 -3.66 -14.91
CA GLU A 109 10.11 -4.50 -13.84
C GLU A 109 9.23 -3.73 -12.85
N ARG A 110 9.11 -2.39 -12.97
CA ARG A 110 8.35 -1.54 -12.06
C ARG A 110 6.98 -1.23 -12.62
N PHE A 111 5.99 -1.24 -11.72
CA PHE A 111 4.62 -0.82 -11.96
C PHE A 111 4.38 0.50 -11.23
N GLU A 112 3.96 1.52 -11.96
CA GLU A 112 3.80 2.89 -11.48
C GLU A 112 2.32 3.28 -11.46
N MET A 113 1.84 3.65 -10.28
CA MET A 113 0.50 4.19 -10.05
C MET A 113 0.55 5.69 -9.83
N ASN A 114 -0.54 6.40 -10.13
CA ASN A 114 -0.64 7.85 -10.02
C ASN A 114 -1.73 8.24 -9.02
N PHE A 115 -1.34 8.85 -7.90
CA PHE A 115 -2.21 9.23 -6.79
C PHE A 115 -2.18 10.75 -6.54
N PRO A 116 -3.17 11.33 -5.81
CA PRO A 116 -3.13 12.73 -5.41
C PRO A 116 -1.99 12.98 -4.42
N SER A 117 -1.39 14.17 -4.50
CA SER A 117 -0.47 14.67 -3.49
C SER A 117 -1.26 15.22 -2.31
N ILE A 118 -0.94 14.79 -1.09
CA ILE A 118 -1.63 15.18 0.15
C ILE A 118 -0.58 15.66 1.16
N PRO A 119 -0.03 16.86 1.00
CA PRO A 119 0.97 17.39 1.92
C PRO A 119 0.44 17.45 3.36
N PRO A 120 1.23 17.08 4.38
CA PRO A 120 0.79 17.15 5.75
C PRO A 120 0.80 18.61 6.25
N VAL A 121 -0.06 18.88 7.23
CA VAL A 121 -0.16 20.17 7.91
C VAL A 121 0.24 20.02 9.38
N SER A 122 0.72 21.11 9.99
CA SER A 122 1.03 21.14 11.41
C SER A 122 -0.22 20.88 12.24
N CYS A 123 -0.08 20.13 13.32
CA CYS A 123 -1.16 19.86 14.27
C CYS A 123 -0.59 19.65 15.67
N GLU A 124 -1.47 19.76 16.67
CA GLU A 124 -1.16 19.28 18.02
C GLU A 124 -1.16 17.76 18.03
N PRO A 125 -0.15 17.12 18.65
CA PRO A 125 -0.12 15.67 18.79
C PRO A 125 -1.34 15.15 19.57
N PRO A 126 -2.01 14.08 19.14
CA PRO A 126 -3.00 13.44 19.98
C PRO A 126 -2.38 12.98 21.30
N ALA A 127 -3.15 13.14 22.38
CA ALA A 127 -2.69 12.72 23.70
C ALA A 127 -2.31 11.22 23.66
N GLY A 128 -1.12 10.90 24.17
CA GLY A 128 -0.62 9.53 24.21
C GLY A 128 0.06 9.01 22.94
N LEU A 129 0.01 9.69 21.79
CA LEU A 129 0.59 9.21 20.53
C LEU A 129 2.09 8.95 20.64
N LEU A 130 2.87 9.94 21.07
CA LEU A 130 4.32 9.79 21.21
C LEU A 130 4.70 8.73 22.27
N PRO A 131 4.11 8.71 23.47
CA PRO A 131 4.34 7.63 24.45
C PRO A 131 3.98 6.24 23.91
N ALA A 132 2.88 6.09 23.19
CA ALA A 132 2.49 4.80 22.59
C ALA A 132 3.48 4.31 21.53
N LEU A 133 4.18 5.24 20.86
CA LEU A 133 5.30 4.93 19.98
C LEU A 133 6.63 4.69 20.73
N GLY A 134 6.67 4.85 22.05
CA GLY A 134 7.90 4.79 22.84
C GLY A 134 8.78 6.02 22.69
N LEU A 135 8.21 7.18 22.31
CA LEU A 135 8.92 8.40 22.01
C LEU A 135 8.67 9.47 23.08
N ALA A 136 9.71 10.16 23.51
CA ALA A 136 9.60 11.32 24.41
C ALA A 136 9.26 12.62 23.65
N LYS A 137 9.67 12.72 22.38
CA LYS A 137 9.46 13.89 21.51
C LYS A 137 9.47 13.48 20.04
N GLY A 138 8.90 14.30 19.17
CA GLY A 138 8.90 14.17 17.73
C GLY A 138 8.09 15.29 17.09
N LEU A 139 8.40 15.65 15.85
CA LEU A 139 7.55 16.52 15.07
C LEU A 139 6.32 15.73 14.64
N VAL A 140 5.13 16.17 15.04
CA VAL A 140 3.87 15.54 14.64
C VAL A 140 3.13 16.46 13.67
N MET A 141 2.64 15.89 12.61
CA MET A 141 1.82 16.56 11.60
C MET A 141 0.58 15.69 11.29
N ARG A 142 -0.39 16.25 10.61
CA ARG A 142 -1.58 15.53 10.17
C ARG A 142 -1.73 15.60 8.65
N SER A 143 -2.12 14.49 8.06
CA SER A 143 -2.52 14.40 6.67
C SER A 143 -3.87 13.73 6.63
N TYR A 144 -4.79 14.19 5.78
CA TYR A 144 -6.14 13.67 5.59
C TYR A 144 -6.72 12.94 6.82
N ARG A 145 -6.40 11.65 6.99
CA ARG A 145 -6.84 10.81 8.11
C ARG A 145 -5.71 10.33 9.03
N ASP A 146 -4.45 10.46 8.61
CA ASP A 146 -3.31 9.85 9.28
C ASP A 146 -2.45 10.90 10.02
N PHE A 147 -1.76 10.48 11.06
CA PHE A 147 -0.71 11.27 11.71
C PHE A 147 0.66 10.90 11.14
N LEU A 148 1.49 11.91 10.95
CA LEU A 148 2.88 11.78 10.56
C LEU A 148 3.78 12.15 11.73
N VAL A 149 4.66 11.24 12.14
CA VAL A 149 5.69 11.47 13.15
C VAL A 149 7.06 11.43 12.48
N VAL A 150 7.80 12.52 12.59
CA VAL A 150 9.12 12.66 11.97
C VAL A 150 10.19 12.51 13.03
N LEU A 151 11.12 11.59 12.80
CA LEU A 151 12.24 11.27 13.66
C LEU A 151 13.57 11.76 13.05
N ASP A 152 14.58 11.92 13.88
CA ASP A 152 15.87 12.48 13.47
C ASP A 152 16.74 11.51 12.65
N ARG A 153 16.55 10.18 12.80
CA ARG A 153 17.41 9.15 12.20
C ARG A 153 16.64 7.89 11.85
N ALA A 154 17.08 7.21 10.78
CA ALA A 154 16.51 5.98 10.28
C ALA A 154 16.51 4.84 11.31
N GLU A 155 17.55 4.76 12.17
CA GLU A 155 17.63 3.74 13.22
C GLU A 155 16.46 3.86 14.21
N LEU A 156 16.05 5.08 14.55
CA LEU A 156 14.91 5.29 15.44
C LEU A 156 13.60 4.77 14.83
N VAL A 157 13.44 4.89 13.51
CA VAL A 157 12.29 4.30 12.81
C VAL A 157 12.37 2.78 12.80
N ARG A 158 13.55 2.21 12.51
CA ARG A 158 13.78 0.75 12.47
C ARG A 158 13.51 0.10 13.81
N ASP A 159 14.09 0.66 14.88
CA ASP A 159 14.11 0.05 16.21
C ASP A 159 12.86 0.35 17.04
N LEU A 160 11.90 1.08 16.45
CA LEU A 160 10.64 1.45 17.10
C LEU A 160 9.85 0.21 17.53
N LYS A 161 9.41 0.19 18.77
CA LYS A 161 8.58 -0.87 19.37
C LYS A 161 7.30 -0.25 19.94
N PRO A 162 6.29 0.01 19.09
CA PRO A 162 5.05 0.64 19.54
C PRO A 162 4.28 -0.25 20.50
N ASP A 163 3.66 0.36 21.49
CA ASP A 163 2.59 -0.26 22.27
C ASP A 163 1.30 -0.23 21.41
N ILE A 164 1.04 -1.33 20.74
CA ILE A 164 -0.12 -1.48 19.84
C ILE A 164 -1.44 -1.29 20.58
N ALA A 165 -1.52 -1.80 21.84
CA ALA A 165 -2.73 -1.66 22.64
C ALA A 165 -2.99 -0.18 23.04
N ALA A 166 -1.92 0.58 23.30
CA ALA A 166 -2.03 2.02 23.54
C ALA A 166 -2.40 2.77 22.25
N LEU A 167 -1.77 2.46 21.11
CA LEU A 167 -2.11 3.06 19.82
C LEU A 167 -3.57 2.83 19.42
N THR A 168 -4.12 1.65 19.69
CA THR A 168 -5.54 1.34 19.39
C THR A 168 -6.52 2.25 20.14
N LYS A 169 -6.11 2.80 21.30
CA LYS A 169 -6.96 3.67 22.13
C LYS A 169 -6.91 5.14 21.71
N ILE A 170 -6.01 5.51 20.81
CA ILE A 170 -5.89 6.89 20.34
C ILE A 170 -6.97 7.14 19.29
N GLU A 171 -7.73 8.21 19.46
CA GLU A 171 -8.76 8.61 18.52
C GLU A 171 -8.15 9.15 17.21
N MET A 172 -7.92 8.25 16.27
CA MET A 172 -7.40 8.55 14.94
C MET A 172 -8.45 8.40 13.83
N GLY A 173 -9.70 8.06 14.19
CA GLY A 173 -10.74 7.70 13.22
C GLY A 173 -10.36 6.41 12.48
N SER A 174 -10.49 6.40 11.17
CA SER A 174 -10.07 5.28 10.29
C SER A 174 -8.59 5.38 9.87
N GLY A 175 -7.84 6.33 10.41
CA GLY A 175 -6.44 6.56 10.04
C GLY A 175 -5.44 5.76 10.84
N GLY A 176 -4.17 5.97 10.52
CA GLY A 176 -3.02 5.36 11.19
C GLY A 176 -1.93 6.39 11.52
N THR A 177 -0.78 5.87 11.88
CA THR A 177 0.41 6.66 12.18
C THR A 177 1.55 6.28 11.25
N MET A 178 1.96 7.21 10.41
CA MET A 178 3.19 7.16 9.62
C MET A 178 4.35 7.63 10.50
N VAL A 179 5.42 6.86 10.58
CA VAL A 179 6.68 7.28 11.19
C VAL A 179 7.75 7.33 10.11
N THR A 180 8.52 8.41 10.02
CA THR A 180 9.52 8.61 8.98
C THR A 180 10.79 9.29 9.50
N ALA A 181 11.89 9.05 8.83
CA ALA A 181 13.15 9.77 8.99
C ALA A 181 13.89 9.86 7.64
N ALA A 182 14.87 10.75 7.54
CA ALA A 182 15.81 10.73 6.42
C ALA A 182 16.46 9.36 6.31
N GLY A 183 16.64 8.89 5.10
CA GLY A 183 17.39 7.69 4.79
C GLY A 183 18.90 7.91 4.80
N ASP A 184 19.64 6.86 4.48
CA ASP A 184 21.08 6.89 4.29
C ASP A 184 21.47 6.31 2.92
N LYS A 185 22.68 6.67 2.43
CA LYS A 185 23.25 6.15 1.17
C LYS A 185 22.29 6.30 -0.03
N ASP A 186 21.73 5.16 -0.48
CA ASP A 186 20.88 5.08 -1.66
C ASP A 186 19.39 5.21 -1.37
N VAL A 187 19.01 5.51 -0.14
CA VAL A 187 17.62 5.67 0.31
C VAL A 187 17.39 7.11 0.75
N ASP A 188 16.41 7.77 0.17
CA ASP A 188 16.13 9.17 0.48
C ASP A 188 15.40 9.34 1.81
N TYR A 189 14.43 8.46 2.08
CA TYR A 189 13.77 8.39 3.39
C TYR A 189 13.27 6.98 3.69
N VAL A 190 13.09 6.74 4.98
CA VAL A 190 12.53 5.50 5.50
C VAL A 190 11.21 5.76 6.20
N CYS A 191 10.33 4.76 6.25
CA CYS A 191 9.05 4.87 6.95
C CYS A 191 8.60 3.53 7.56
N ARG A 192 7.62 3.62 8.47
CA ARG A 192 6.76 2.54 8.95
C ARG A 192 5.35 3.06 9.10
N PHE A 193 4.34 2.17 9.05
CA PHE A 193 2.95 2.55 9.19
C PHE A 193 2.19 1.60 10.12
N PHE A 194 1.47 2.19 11.07
CA PHE A 194 0.71 1.49 12.10
C PHE A 194 -0.74 1.95 12.07
N ALA A 195 -1.69 1.03 11.91
CA ALA A 195 -3.12 1.32 11.86
C ALA A 195 -3.94 0.29 12.68
N PRO A 196 -3.65 0.12 13.99
CA PRO A 196 -4.27 -0.91 14.81
C PRO A 196 -5.78 -0.71 14.97
N SER A 197 -6.29 0.53 14.94
CA SER A 197 -7.72 0.82 14.94
C SER A 197 -8.45 0.28 13.71
N ALA A 198 -7.76 0.15 12.57
CA ALA A 198 -8.26 -0.49 11.36
C ALA A 198 -8.03 -2.02 11.35
N GLY A 199 -7.45 -2.59 12.42
CA GLY A 199 -7.13 -4.01 12.54
C GLY A 199 -5.77 -4.40 11.97
N ILE A 200 -4.95 -3.45 11.55
CA ILE A 200 -3.61 -3.66 10.99
C ILE A 200 -2.58 -3.10 11.98
N ASN A 201 -1.99 -3.97 12.81
CA ASN A 201 -0.99 -3.54 13.78
C ASN A 201 0.16 -2.77 13.13
N GLU A 202 0.74 -3.35 12.07
CA GLU A 202 1.72 -2.71 11.21
C GLU A 202 1.52 -3.20 9.77
N ASP A 203 1.40 -2.27 8.82
CA ASP A 203 1.26 -2.61 7.41
C ASP A 203 2.64 -2.86 6.78
N PRO A 204 2.85 -3.99 6.09
CA PRO A 204 4.15 -4.35 5.53
C PRO A 204 4.68 -3.39 4.48
N ALA A 205 3.82 -2.88 3.60
CA ALA A 205 4.19 -1.91 2.55
C ALA A 205 2.97 -1.08 2.15
N THR A 206 3.05 0.22 2.43
CA THR A 206 1.92 1.15 2.31
C THR A 206 2.18 2.17 1.22
N GLY A 207 1.59 1.95 0.06
CA GLY A 207 1.66 2.91 -1.06
C GLY A 207 0.97 4.24 -0.73
N SER A 208 -0.21 4.22 -0.11
CA SER A 208 -1.03 5.40 0.13
C SER A 208 -0.35 6.47 1.00
N ILE A 209 0.46 6.09 2.00
CA ILE A 209 1.17 7.07 2.82
C ILE A 209 2.23 7.86 2.04
N GLN A 210 2.66 7.35 0.89
CA GLN A 210 3.63 8.06 0.05
C GLN A 210 3.00 9.33 -0.58
N CYS A 211 1.67 9.38 -0.69
CA CYS A 211 0.95 10.59 -1.06
C CYS A 211 1.22 11.77 -0.11
N THR A 212 1.59 11.46 1.13
CA THR A 212 1.94 12.43 2.18
C THR A 212 3.45 12.55 2.38
N LEU A 213 4.16 11.42 2.44
CA LEU A 213 5.59 11.42 2.75
C LEU A 213 6.43 12.02 1.62
N ALA A 214 6.10 11.71 0.36
CA ALA A 214 6.86 12.24 -0.77
C ALA A 214 6.80 13.80 -0.86
N PRO A 215 5.63 14.46 -0.81
CA PRO A 215 5.59 15.93 -0.78
C PRO A 215 6.19 16.53 0.50
N PHE A 216 6.09 15.87 1.65
CA PHE A 216 6.77 16.29 2.87
C PHE A 216 8.30 16.34 2.67
N TRP A 217 8.88 15.26 2.16
CA TRP A 217 10.32 15.20 1.90
C TRP A 217 10.76 16.09 0.74
N ALA A 218 9.91 16.29 -0.27
CA ALA A 218 10.15 17.26 -1.34
C ALA A 218 10.30 18.68 -0.80
N GLY A 219 9.41 19.10 0.10
CA GLY A 219 9.49 20.39 0.76
C GLY A 219 10.74 20.58 1.62
N ARG A 220 11.28 19.48 2.19
CA ARG A 220 12.49 19.54 3.03
C ARG A 220 13.81 19.48 2.26
N THR A 221 13.82 18.75 1.16
CA THR A 221 15.07 18.44 0.45
C THR A 221 15.21 19.12 -0.91
N GLY A 222 14.12 19.64 -1.48
CA GLY A 222 14.05 20.16 -2.84
C GLY A 222 14.02 19.07 -3.92
N LYS A 223 14.16 17.79 -3.57
CA LYS A 223 14.09 16.68 -4.51
C LYS A 223 12.68 16.44 -5.01
N GLN A 224 12.55 15.91 -6.24
CA GLN A 224 11.28 15.52 -6.83
C GLN A 224 11.14 14.00 -7.00
N THR A 225 12.24 13.25 -6.87
CA THR A 225 12.26 11.79 -6.97
C THR A 225 12.91 11.18 -5.74
N PHE A 226 12.35 10.08 -5.27
CA PHE A 226 12.75 9.45 -4.01
C PHE A 226 12.84 7.94 -4.15
N ARG A 227 13.89 7.37 -3.56
CA ARG A 227 14.00 5.95 -3.25
C ARG A 227 13.63 5.75 -1.79
N VAL A 228 12.61 4.94 -1.56
CA VAL A 228 11.97 4.78 -0.25
C VAL A 228 12.13 3.36 0.25
N ARG A 229 12.38 3.19 1.55
CA ARG A 229 12.29 1.92 2.24
C ARG A 229 11.24 1.98 3.34
N GLN A 230 10.26 1.08 3.33
CA GLN A 230 9.43 0.82 4.49
C GLN A 230 10.10 -0.26 5.33
N LEU A 231 10.39 0.08 6.60
CA LEU A 231 11.19 -0.74 7.51
C LEU A 231 10.32 -1.65 8.39
N SER A 232 9.23 -2.17 7.82
CA SER A 232 8.45 -3.24 8.45
C SER A 232 9.28 -4.53 8.57
N PRO A 233 8.84 -5.55 9.33
CA PRO A 233 9.54 -6.84 9.39
C PRO A 233 9.76 -7.52 8.04
N ARG A 234 8.87 -7.30 7.06
CA ARG A 234 9.03 -7.82 5.69
C ARG A 234 9.92 -6.92 4.84
N GLY A 235 9.95 -5.62 5.12
CA GLY A 235 10.63 -4.63 4.31
C GLY A 235 9.96 -4.39 2.95
N ALA A 236 10.06 -3.16 2.44
CA ALA A 236 9.55 -2.83 1.10
C ALA A 236 10.39 -1.75 0.42
N ALA A 237 10.40 -1.76 -0.91
CA ALA A 237 11.08 -0.78 -1.74
C ALA A 237 10.09 -0.07 -2.66
N MET A 238 10.12 1.26 -2.64
CA MET A 238 9.26 2.11 -3.47
C MET A 238 10.07 3.23 -4.11
N TRP A 239 9.59 3.70 -5.26
CA TRP A 239 10.11 4.89 -5.94
C TRP A 239 8.96 5.88 -6.06
N CYS A 240 9.16 7.08 -5.56
CA CYS A 240 8.14 8.11 -5.60
C CYS A 240 8.61 9.30 -6.44
N THR A 241 7.73 9.86 -7.25
CA THR A 241 8.01 11.05 -8.07
C THR A 241 6.88 12.05 -7.89
N ILE A 242 7.23 13.30 -7.55
CA ILE A 242 6.28 14.40 -7.51
C ILE A 242 5.99 14.87 -8.94
N ALA A 243 4.73 14.98 -9.29
CA ALA A 243 4.26 15.43 -10.59
C ALA A 243 3.13 16.46 -10.45
N GLY A 244 3.49 17.69 -10.07
CA GLY A 244 2.54 18.76 -9.73
C GLY A 244 1.75 18.42 -8.45
N ASP A 245 0.44 18.31 -8.58
CA ASP A 245 -0.49 17.89 -7.51
C ASP A 245 -0.64 16.38 -7.38
N ARG A 246 0.24 15.61 -8.04
CA ARG A 246 0.22 14.15 -8.05
C ARG A 246 1.51 13.57 -7.50
N VAL A 247 1.41 12.35 -6.98
CA VAL A 247 2.54 11.50 -6.61
C VAL A 247 2.46 10.21 -7.42
N LYS A 248 3.48 9.95 -8.21
CA LYS A 248 3.67 8.68 -8.88
C LYS A 248 4.40 7.73 -7.93
N ILE A 249 3.85 6.56 -7.70
CA ILE A 249 4.38 5.57 -6.77
C ILE A 249 4.64 4.29 -7.55
N ALA A 250 5.90 3.91 -7.65
CA ALA A 250 6.33 2.72 -8.37
C ALA A 250 6.93 1.68 -7.44
N GLY A 251 6.74 0.42 -7.79
CA GLY A 251 7.31 -0.73 -7.11
C GLY A 251 7.46 -1.93 -8.03
N GLU A 252 8.27 -2.88 -7.60
CA GLU A 252 8.38 -4.21 -8.22
C GLU A 252 7.43 -5.18 -7.53
N ALA A 253 7.17 -6.31 -8.17
CA ALA A 253 6.39 -7.38 -7.57
C ALA A 253 7.05 -8.75 -7.83
N ARG A 254 6.76 -9.71 -6.97
CA ARG A 254 7.25 -11.09 -7.09
C ARG A 254 6.10 -12.08 -6.97
N LEU A 255 6.05 -13.03 -7.88
CA LEU A 255 5.09 -14.13 -7.82
C LEU A 255 5.58 -15.17 -6.81
N TYR A 256 4.82 -15.39 -5.74
CA TYR A 256 5.09 -16.43 -4.77
C TYR A 256 4.42 -17.76 -5.16
N LEU A 257 3.14 -17.71 -5.53
CA LEU A 257 2.37 -18.89 -5.88
C LEU A 257 1.36 -18.56 -6.98
N HIS A 258 1.12 -19.52 -7.90
CA HIS A 258 -0.07 -19.50 -8.74
C HIS A 258 -0.74 -20.88 -8.72
N GLY A 259 -2.05 -20.88 -8.86
CA GLY A 259 -2.85 -22.09 -8.82
C GLY A 259 -4.31 -21.82 -9.17
N THR A 260 -5.17 -22.62 -8.61
CA THR A 260 -6.61 -22.53 -8.85
C THR A 260 -7.37 -22.69 -7.55
N ILE A 261 -8.26 -21.76 -7.27
CA ILE A 261 -9.26 -21.90 -6.20
C ILE A 261 -10.43 -22.73 -6.77
N THR A 262 -10.79 -23.80 -6.07
CA THR A 262 -11.99 -24.59 -6.39
C THR A 262 -13.13 -24.09 -5.53
N ILE A 263 -14.20 -23.61 -6.17
CA ILE A 263 -15.44 -23.26 -5.50
C ILE A 263 -16.56 -24.18 -5.97
N ASP A 264 -17.30 -24.73 -5.01
CA ASP A 264 -18.56 -25.41 -5.28
C ASP A 264 -19.63 -24.36 -5.58
N VAL A 265 -20.28 -24.47 -6.74
CA VAL A 265 -21.33 -23.55 -7.22
C VAL A 265 -22.69 -24.13 -6.85
#